data_83fec2d76744625c8e83a9c5d33df09c
#
_entry.id   83fec2d76744625c8e83a9c5d33df09c
#
_cell.length_a   1.000
_cell.length_b   1.000
_cell.length_c   1.000
_cell.angle_alpha   90.00
_cell.angle_beta   90.00
_cell.angle_gamma   90.00
#
_symmetry.space_group_name_H-M   'P 1'
#
loop_
_entity.id
_entity.type
_entity.pdbx_description
1 polymer ?
#
loop_
_entity_poly.entity_id
_entity_poly.type
_entity_poly.pdbx_seq_one_letter_code
_entity_poly.pdbx_strand_id
1 'polypeptide(L)'
;MNGQPHEGTDNHDTTDSDSGSDRDRDRDAAHRSETPRRLLLTTAALAPLLAGIGTTVARAQSPDQAPATAPAKGGGHQHEPLQPVTTTPADWQQVARALGREGAMAGDEAYNTHFPRGDLDVVSYGVRISPQLALGSHVAFVRYTDGTVLAMGDLTVTEGELQEVTDVLQAHGVEQTALHKHLLSHSPDVWWTHVHAHGRDPVAIARGLRAALDRTATPPPNPRSPKPIDLDTEGIDAALGVKGSDDGGVYKATFARREVIVERGMALPRGLGAISAFIFQPLGDGKAALNGDVVMVAEEVQNVIKILRGGGIGLVELHNHGLRDEPRLFFIHLWAVDDAVELARTLRKAVDATNVVSVRRGEHGG
;
A
#
# COMPACT_ATOMS: atom_id res chain seq x y z
N MET A 1 55.62 34.93 33.50
CA MET A 1 55.23 36.25 34.02
C MET A 1 53.70 36.13 34.17
N ASN A 2 53.24 35.74 35.36
CA ASN A 2 52.65 36.52 36.39
C ASN A 2 51.35 37.12 35.92
N GLY A 3 50.21 36.96 36.54
CA GLY A 3 49.87 36.41 37.83
C GLY A 3 48.32 36.39 37.93
N GLN A 4 47.87 35.46 38.72
CA GLN A 4 46.62 35.49 39.48
C GLN A 4 46.76 36.46 40.68
N PRO A 5 45.81 36.60 41.60
CA PRO A 5 44.34 36.36 41.73
C PRO A 5 43.64 37.54 42.52
N HIS A 6 42.35 37.36 42.90
CA HIS A 6 41.71 37.69 44.19
C HIS A 6 40.19 37.50 44.02
N GLU A 7 39.49 36.54 44.68
CA GLU A 7 39.11 36.33 46.10
C GLU A 7 38.33 37.48 46.76
N GLY A 8 37.23 37.12 47.38
CA GLY A 8 36.52 37.82 48.46
C GLY A 8 35.00 37.55 48.34
N THR A 9 34.41 36.50 49.00
CA THR A 9 33.93 36.43 50.42
C THR A 9 32.97 37.57 50.75
N ASP A 10 31.88 37.45 51.36
CA ASP A 10 31.22 36.61 52.32
C ASP A 10 29.83 37.16 52.62
N ASN A 11 28.90 36.33 52.91
CA ASN A 11 28.22 36.11 54.19
C ASN A 11 26.91 36.86 54.56
N HIS A 12 26.08 36.03 55.15
CA HIS A 12 25.10 36.24 56.26
C HIS A 12 23.77 36.90 55.90
N ASP A 13 22.73 36.53 56.50
CA ASP A 13 22.27 35.52 57.46
C ASP A 13 20.83 35.91 57.83
N THR A 14 20.14 34.90 58.33
CA THR A 14 19.12 34.88 59.41
C THR A 14 17.72 35.38 59.14
N THR A 15 16.85 34.45 59.37
CA THR A 15 15.83 34.26 60.46
C THR A 15 14.55 35.07 60.23
N ASP A 16 13.42 34.69 60.63
CA ASP A 16 12.88 33.63 61.50
C ASP A 16 11.35 33.62 61.37
N SER A 17 10.77 32.48 61.63
CA SER A 17 9.53 32.23 62.35
C SER A 17 8.31 33.16 62.15
N ASP A 18 7.11 32.71 62.07
CA ASP A 18 6.38 32.01 63.12
C ASP A 18 4.96 31.60 62.69
N SER A 19 4.58 30.46 63.14
CA SER A 19 3.34 29.92 63.63
C SER A 19 1.98 30.58 63.33
N GLY A 20 1.01 29.70 63.10
CA GLY A 20 -0.38 30.01 63.44
C GLY A 20 -1.40 29.10 62.75
N SER A 21 -1.55 27.91 63.29
CA SER A 21 -2.75 27.15 63.70
C SER A 21 -4.09 27.41 63.01
N ASP A 22 -4.60 26.34 62.54
CA ASP A 22 -5.86 25.69 62.94
C ASP A 22 -7.18 26.28 62.45
N ARG A 23 -7.91 25.53 61.72
CA ARG A 23 -9.26 25.00 61.98
C ARG A 23 -9.99 24.51 60.73
N ASP A 24 -10.17 23.21 60.76
CA ASP A 24 -11.35 22.48 60.27
C ASP A 24 -12.51 23.30 59.72
N ARG A 25 -12.94 22.88 58.52
CA ARG A 25 -14.33 22.56 58.23
C ARG A 25 -14.49 21.74 56.95
N ASP A 26 -14.87 20.50 57.19
CA ASP A 26 -15.56 19.62 56.23
C ASP A 26 -16.56 20.36 55.36
N ARG A 27 -16.50 20.09 54.07
CA ARG A 27 -17.70 19.96 53.21
C ARG A 27 -17.44 18.99 52.06
N ASP A 28 -17.98 17.80 52.27
CA ASP A 28 -18.33 16.84 51.23
C ASP A 28 -18.99 17.53 50.03
N ALA A 29 -18.41 17.34 48.83
CA ALA A 29 -19.11 17.50 47.59
C ALA A 29 -18.82 16.26 46.73
N ALA A 30 -19.71 15.31 46.82
CA ALA A 30 -19.76 14.11 45.98
C ALA A 30 -19.86 14.49 44.52
N HIS A 31 -18.82 14.26 43.73
CA HIS A 31 -18.93 14.22 42.30
C HIS A 31 -19.58 12.90 41.87
N ARG A 32 -20.88 12.97 41.59
CA ARG A 32 -21.61 11.90 40.92
C ARG A 32 -21.12 11.79 39.45
N SER A 33 -20.50 10.68 39.16
CA SER A 33 -20.25 10.25 37.77
C SER A 33 -21.57 9.86 37.13
N GLU A 34 -22.03 10.67 36.17
CA GLU A 34 -23.17 10.30 35.33
C GLU A 34 -22.70 9.35 34.23
N THR A 35 -23.11 8.11 34.32
CA THR A 35 -22.99 7.11 33.26
C THR A 35 -24.08 7.38 32.21
N PRO A 36 -23.76 7.47 30.91
CA PRO A 36 -24.81 7.62 29.89
C PRO A 36 -25.61 6.32 29.77
N ARG A 37 -26.93 6.45 29.99
CA ARG A 37 -27.90 5.40 29.80
C ARG A 37 -27.91 4.91 28.37
N ARG A 38 -27.56 3.64 28.18
CA ARG A 38 -27.81 2.91 26.94
C ARG A 38 -29.32 2.86 26.68
N LEU A 39 -29.74 3.44 25.57
CA LEU A 39 -31.08 3.33 25.03
C LEU A 39 -31.25 1.91 24.46
N LEU A 40 -31.96 1.04 25.17
CA LEU A 40 -32.38 -0.26 24.67
C LEU A 40 -33.61 -0.02 23.77
N LEU A 41 -33.43 -0.11 22.47
CA LEU A 41 -34.52 -0.22 21.51
C LEU A 41 -35.07 -1.66 21.55
N THR A 42 -36.19 -1.84 22.21
CA THR A 42 -37.00 -3.07 22.13
C THR A 42 -37.73 -3.09 20.80
N THR A 43 -37.29 -3.96 19.90
CA THR A 43 -38.06 -4.32 18.70
C THR A 43 -39.20 -5.24 19.09
N ALA A 44 -40.42 -4.72 19.04
CA ALA A 44 -41.63 -5.52 19.17
C ALA A 44 -41.81 -6.35 17.89
N ALA A 45 -41.74 -7.67 18.03
CA ALA A 45 -42.10 -8.61 16.96
C ALA A 45 -43.63 -8.68 16.85
N LEU A 46 -44.17 -8.17 15.76
CA LEU A 46 -45.55 -8.44 15.35
C LEU A 46 -45.57 -9.76 14.55
N ALA A 47 -46.14 -10.79 15.12
CA ALA A 47 -46.51 -12.00 14.40
C ALA A 47 -47.83 -11.79 13.62
N PRO A 48 -47.93 -12.11 12.32
CA PRO A 48 -49.21 -12.13 11.64
C PRO A 48 -49.95 -13.44 11.91
N LEU A 49 -51.18 -13.32 12.35
CA LEU A 49 -52.18 -14.39 12.40
C LEU A 49 -52.46 -14.91 10.96
N LEU A 50 -52.19 -16.18 10.72
CA LEU A 50 -52.65 -16.87 9.53
C LEU A 50 -54.14 -17.25 9.66
N ALA A 51 -55.02 -16.47 8.99
CA ALA A 51 -56.36 -16.91 8.71
C ALA A 51 -56.33 -17.65 7.34
N GLY A 52 -56.66 -18.96 7.39
CA GLY A 52 -56.73 -19.79 6.20
C GLY A 52 -57.90 -19.42 5.29
N ILE A 53 -57.62 -19.11 4.04
CA ILE A 53 -58.56 -19.22 2.94
C ILE A 53 -57.92 -20.09 1.87
N GLY A 54 -58.50 -21.25 1.66
CA GLY A 54 -58.08 -22.17 0.62
C GLY A 54 -58.36 -21.56 -0.76
N THR A 55 -57.29 -21.37 -1.52
CA THR A 55 -57.41 -21.14 -2.96
C THR A 55 -56.61 -22.25 -3.67
N THR A 56 -57.30 -22.99 -4.48
CA THR A 56 -56.80 -23.98 -5.42
C THR A 56 -55.79 -23.30 -6.35
N VAL A 57 -54.52 -23.63 -6.21
CA VAL A 57 -53.48 -23.17 -7.15
C VAL A 57 -53.61 -24.03 -8.43
N ALA A 58 -54.13 -23.43 -9.47
CA ALA A 58 -54.00 -23.97 -10.81
C ALA A 58 -52.53 -23.94 -11.21
N ARG A 59 -51.97 -25.13 -11.45
CA ARG A 59 -50.62 -25.33 -11.94
C ARG A 59 -50.54 -24.81 -13.38
N ALA A 60 -50.05 -23.58 -13.57
CA ALA A 60 -49.68 -23.08 -14.87
C ALA A 60 -48.48 -23.91 -15.40
N GLN A 61 -48.73 -24.62 -16.50
CA GLN A 61 -47.67 -25.23 -17.27
C GLN A 61 -46.80 -24.13 -17.88
N SER A 62 -45.51 -24.16 -17.63
CA SER A 62 -44.54 -23.31 -18.28
C SER A 62 -44.51 -23.62 -19.78
N PRO A 63 -44.48 -22.61 -20.66
CA PRO A 63 -44.30 -22.87 -22.09
C PRO A 63 -42.89 -23.45 -22.34
N ASP A 64 -42.81 -24.38 -23.29
CA ASP A 64 -41.63 -25.04 -23.79
C ASP A 64 -40.39 -24.12 -23.84
N GLN A 65 -39.36 -24.49 -23.11
CA GLN A 65 -38.04 -23.95 -23.32
C GLN A 65 -37.53 -24.40 -24.68
N ALA A 66 -37.45 -23.51 -25.62
CA ALA A 66 -36.67 -23.71 -26.83
C ALA A 66 -35.22 -24.05 -26.42
N PRO A 67 -34.55 -24.99 -27.11
CA PRO A 67 -33.15 -25.32 -26.78
C PRO A 67 -32.32 -24.06 -26.86
N ALA A 68 -31.55 -23.80 -25.78
CA ALA A 68 -30.60 -22.73 -25.73
C ALA A 68 -29.64 -22.88 -26.91
N THR A 69 -29.74 -22.00 -27.88
CA THR A 69 -28.76 -21.87 -28.93
C THR A 69 -27.43 -21.59 -28.25
N ALA A 70 -26.45 -22.48 -28.48
CA ALA A 70 -25.08 -22.28 -28.07
C ALA A 70 -24.64 -20.84 -28.45
N PRO A 71 -23.91 -20.11 -27.59
CA PRO A 71 -23.45 -18.79 -27.96
C PRO A 71 -22.65 -18.95 -29.25
N ALA A 72 -23.06 -18.19 -30.27
CA ALA A 72 -22.31 -18.09 -31.49
C ALA A 72 -20.86 -17.76 -31.11
N LYS A 73 -19.90 -18.55 -31.54
CA LYS A 73 -18.49 -18.16 -31.54
C LYS A 73 -18.38 -16.91 -32.41
N GLY A 74 -18.57 -15.76 -31.78
CA GLY A 74 -18.22 -14.50 -32.36
C GLY A 74 -16.73 -14.54 -32.60
N GLY A 75 -16.33 -14.67 -33.86
CA GLY A 75 -14.98 -14.43 -34.31
C GLY A 75 -14.68 -12.94 -34.16
N GLY A 76 -14.54 -12.46 -32.92
CA GLY A 76 -13.90 -11.19 -32.64
C GLY A 76 -12.45 -11.38 -33.03
N HIS A 77 -11.99 -10.63 -34.02
CA HIS A 77 -10.57 -10.41 -34.20
C HIS A 77 -10.05 -9.88 -32.86
N GLN A 78 -9.42 -10.75 -32.07
CA GLN A 78 -8.66 -10.32 -30.89
C GLN A 78 -7.53 -9.47 -31.48
N HIS A 79 -7.67 -8.14 -31.43
CA HIS A 79 -6.58 -7.25 -31.74
C HIS A 79 -5.45 -7.59 -30.79
N GLU A 80 -4.29 -7.86 -31.33
CA GLU A 80 -3.08 -8.08 -30.54
C GLU A 80 -2.90 -6.86 -29.61
N PRO A 81 -2.61 -7.05 -28.32
CA PRO A 81 -2.45 -5.93 -27.39
C PRO A 81 -1.33 -4.99 -27.88
N LEU A 82 -1.52 -3.70 -27.68
CA LEU A 82 -0.46 -2.72 -27.93
C LEU A 82 0.77 -3.10 -27.10
N GLN A 83 1.92 -3.09 -27.75
CA GLN A 83 3.18 -3.46 -27.10
C GLN A 83 3.88 -2.20 -26.57
N PRO A 84 4.51 -2.28 -25.38
CA PRO A 84 5.36 -1.22 -24.89
C PRO A 84 6.58 -1.04 -25.82
N VAL A 85 7.15 0.16 -25.84
CA VAL A 85 8.37 0.46 -26.60
C VAL A 85 9.53 0.76 -25.67
N THR A 86 10.71 0.34 -26.06
CA THR A 86 11.96 0.69 -25.36
C THR A 86 12.13 2.20 -25.32
N THR A 87 12.47 2.73 -24.16
CA THR A 87 12.74 4.14 -23.91
C THR A 87 13.99 4.32 -23.05
N THR A 88 14.47 5.54 -22.95
CA THR A 88 15.64 5.92 -22.18
C THR A 88 15.27 7.03 -21.18
N PRO A 89 16.08 7.29 -20.14
CA PRO A 89 15.81 8.42 -19.23
C PRO A 89 15.66 9.77 -19.96
N ALA A 90 16.33 9.95 -21.10
CA ALA A 90 16.24 11.16 -21.92
C ALA A 90 14.82 11.41 -22.46
N ASP A 91 14.09 10.34 -22.80
CA ASP A 91 12.72 10.41 -23.31
C ASP A 91 11.72 10.93 -22.27
N TRP A 92 12.07 10.83 -20.98
CA TRP A 92 11.22 11.17 -19.84
C TRP A 92 11.62 12.45 -19.10
N GLN A 93 12.64 13.18 -19.57
CA GLN A 93 13.10 14.40 -18.89
C GLN A 93 12.00 15.44 -18.66
N GLN A 94 11.04 15.57 -19.61
CA GLN A 94 9.94 16.51 -19.43
C GLN A 94 8.94 16.02 -18.38
N VAL A 95 8.73 14.71 -18.27
CA VAL A 95 7.93 14.07 -17.21
C VAL A 95 8.60 14.30 -15.85
N ALA A 96 9.91 14.05 -15.75
CA ALA A 96 10.68 14.30 -14.52
C ALA A 96 10.56 15.75 -14.04
N ARG A 97 10.72 16.71 -14.97
CA ARG A 97 10.53 18.13 -14.68
C ARG A 97 9.11 18.46 -14.21
N ALA A 98 8.09 17.87 -14.85
CA ALA A 98 6.70 18.08 -14.50
C ALA A 98 6.35 17.48 -13.13
N LEU A 99 6.93 16.31 -12.79
CA LEU A 99 6.81 15.67 -11.48
C LEU A 99 7.65 16.38 -10.40
N GLY A 100 8.61 17.22 -10.78
CA GLY A 100 9.55 17.85 -9.85
C GLY A 100 10.54 16.88 -9.24
N ARG A 101 10.77 15.72 -9.87
CA ARG A 101 11.65 14.67 -9.37
C ARG A 101 12.14 13.76 -10.50
N GLU A 102 13.44 13.45 -10.48
CA GLU A 102 14.02 12.46 -11.36
C GLU A 102 13.54 11.05 -10.97
N GLY A 103 13.38 10.21 -11.98
CA GLY A 103 13.09 8.79 -11.85
C GLY A 103 14.21 7.95 -12.46
N ALA A 104 13.97 6.66 -12.53
CA ALA A 104 14.88 5.69 -13.15
C ALA A 104 14.11 4.74 -14.07
N MET A 105 14.82 4.14 -15.04
CA MET A 105 14.22 3.07 -15.83
C MET A 105 14.06 1.81 -14.97
N ALA A 106 12.89 1.19 -15.10
CA ALA A 106 12.61 -0.14 -14.61
C ALA A 106 12.51 -1.07 -15.84
N GLY A 107 13.58 -1.77 -16.14
CA GLY A 107 13.79 -2.39 -17.44
C GLY A 107 13.99 -1.33 -18.53
N ASP A 108 13.66 -1.69 -19.76
CA ASP A 108 13.83 -0.83 -20.95
C ASP A 108 12.56 -0.07 -21.33
N GLU A 109 11.44 -0.31 -20.64
CA GLU A 109 10.11 0.09 -21.11
C GLU A 109 9.41 1.04 -20.12
N ALA A 110 9.69 0.95 -18.82
CA ALA A 110 9.01 1.73 -17.81
C ALA A 110 9.95 2.75 -17.14
N TYR A 111 9.48 3.98 -16.98
CA TYR A 111 10.15 5.03 -16.22
C TYR A 111 9.45 5.24 -14.90
N ASN A 112 10.11 4.96 -13.78
CA ASN A 112 9.54 4.97 -12.44
C ASN A 112 10.10 6.10 -11.58
N THR A 113 9.22 6.82 -10.89
CA THR A 113 9.56 7.91 -9.97
C THR A 113 8.96 7.65 -8.60
N HIS A 114 9.77 7.79 -7.54
CA HIS A 114 9.39 7.50 -6.16
C HIS A 114 9.28 8.78 -5.32
N PHE A 115 8.29 8.84 -4.44
CA PHE A 115 7.99 9.97 -3.55
C PHE A 115 7.82 9.47 -2.11
N PRO A 116 8.93 9.18 -1.40
CA PRO A 116 8.85 8.70 -0.03
C PRO A 116 8.29 9.76 0.93
N ARG A 117 7.36 9.34 1.78
CA ARG A 117 6.71 10.14 2.83
C ARG A 117 7.57 10.18 4.11
N GLY A 118 8.75 10.78 3.99
CA GLY A 118 9.65 10.96 5.13
C GLY A 118 9.18 11.98 6.16
N ASP A 119 8.08 12.66 5.89
CA ASP A 119 7.33 13.55 6.79
C ASP A 119 6.45 12.78 7.78
N LEU A 120 6.09 11.53 7.47
CA LEU A 120 5.22 10.71 8.30
C LEU A 120 6.00 9.91 9.34
N ASP A 121 5.53 9.96 10.57
CA ASP A 121 6.00 9.12 11.67
C ASP A 121 4.93 8.08 12.01
N VAL A 122 4.92 7.00 11.24
CA VAL A 122 3.91 5.94 11.35
C VAL A 122 4.41 4.81 12.22
N VAL A 123 3.57 4.36 13.14
CA VAL A 123 3.81 3.19 13.98
C VAL A 123 2.69 2.17 13.75
N SER A 124 3.05 0.91 13.45
CA SER A 124 2.13 -0.23 13.33
C SER A 124 2.52 -1.32 14.32
N TYR A 125 1.63 -1.70 15.21
CA TYR A 125 1.88 -2.66 16.30
C TYR A 125 3.17 -2.38 17.10
N GLY A 126 3.49 -1.11 17.33
CA GLY A 126 4.69 -0.70 18.07
C GLY A 126 5.96 -0.63 17.21
N VAL A 127 5.91 -1.01 15.94
CA VAL A 127 7.02 -0.88 15.00
C VAL A 127 6.94 0.47 14.27
N ARG A 128 8.01 1.27 14.33
CA ARG A 128 8.15 2.48 13.51
C ARG A 128 8.43 2.08 12.07
N ILE A 129 7.58 2.54 11.16
CA ILE A 129 7.64 2.18 9.75
C ILE A 129 8.60 3.10 9.00
N SER A 130 9.60 2.50 8.33
CA SER A 130 10.44 3.28 7.42
C SER A 130 9.67 3.61 6.15
N PRO A 131 9.96 4.77 5.52
CA PRO A 131 9.33 5.11 4.24
C PRO A 131 9.54 4.04 3.15
N GLN A 132 10.64 3.30 3.19
CA GLN A 132 10.95 2.24 2.23
C GLN A 132 10.14 0.97 2.45
N LEU A 133 9.67 0.72 3.69
CA LEU A 133 8.85 -0.46 3.96
C LEU A 133 7.47 -0.33 3.31
N ALA A 134 6.79 0.81 3.55
CA ALA A 134 5.42 1.00 3.09
C ALA A 134 5.02 2.45 2.81
N LEU A 135 5.78 3.48 3.22
CA LEU A 135 5.35 4.88 3.17
C LEU A 135 5.96 5.63 1.98
N GLY A 136 5.67 5.18 0.77
CA GLY A 136 6.21 5.81 -0.42
C GLY A 136 5.24 5.75 -1.59
N SER A 137 4.87 6.93 -2.13
CA SER A 137 4.19 6.99 -3.42
C SER A 137 5.17 6.68 -4.55
N HIS A 138 4.67 6.07 -5.60
CA HIS A 138 5.42 5.87 -6.83
C HIS A 138 4.51 5.99 -8.05
N VAL A 139 5.09 6.37 -9.19
CA VAL A 139 4.38 6.43 -10.48
C VAL A 139 5.32 5.95 -11.57
N ALA A 140 4.84 5.06 -12.41
CA ALA A 140 5.54 4.56 -13.59
C ALA A 140 4.85 5.01 -14.87
N PHE A 141 5.65 5.31 -15.90
CA PHE A 141 5.20 5.70 -17.24
C PHE A 141 5.70 4.71 -18.25
N VAL A 142 4.82 4.29 -19.15
CA VAL A 142 5.13 3.38 -20.28
C VAL A 142 4.60 3.99 -21.57
N ARG A 143 5.40 3.93 -22.63
CA ARG A 143 4.98 4.36 -23.98
C ARG A 143 4.67 3.14 -24.83
N TYR A 144 3.66 3.25 -25.69
CA TYR A 144 3.20 2.19 -26.56
C TYR A 144 3.44 2.49 -28.04
N THR A 145 3.36 1.45 -28.87
CA THR A 145 3.65 1.49 -30.30
C THR A 145 2.77 2.46 -31.09
N ASP A 146 1.58 2.80 -30.60
CA ASP A 146 0.67 3.79 -31.20
C ASP A 146 0.94 5.23 -30.72
N GLY A 147 1.95 5.43 -29.87
CA GLY A 147 2.33 6.71 -29.27
C GLY A 147 1.49 7.09 -28.03
N THR A 148 0.60 6.23 -27.57
CA THR A 148 -0.09 6.43 -26.27
C THR A 148 0.87 6.15 -25.11
N VAL A 149 0.54 6.69 -23.96
CA VAL A 149 1.25 6.49 -22.69
C VAL A 149 0.26 6.02 -21.64
N LEU A 150 0.65 5.00 -20.90
CA LEU A 150 0.05 4.59 -19.63
C LEU A 150 0.89 5.17 -18.50
N ALA A 151 0.27 5.82 -17.53
CA ALA A 151 0.84 6.05 -16.21
C ALA A 151 0.06 5.25 -15.19
N MET A 152 0.77 4.56 -14.30
CA MET A 152 0.16 3.84 -13.18
C MET A 152 1.05 3.96 -11.95
N GLY A 153 0.44 3.89 -10.76
CA GLY A 153 1.19 4.06 -9.54
C GLY A 153 0.34 3.85 -8.30
N ASP A 154 0.94 4.12 -7.17
CA ASP A 154 0.31 4.07 -5.87
C ASP A 154 0.70 5.32 -5.05
N LEU A 155 -0.29 6.05 -4.56
CA LEU A 155 -0.08 7.28 -3.79
C LEU A 155 -0.38 7.04 -2.31
N THR A 156 0.59 7.38 -1.47
CA THR A 156 0.46 7.33 -0.01
C THR A 156 -0.07 8.66 0.51
N VAL A 157 -1.23 8.65 1.15
CA VAL A 157 -1.92 9.83 1.66
C VAL A 157 -2.38 9.61 3.10
N THR A 158 -2.41 10.66 3.91
CA THR A 158 -3.11 10.62 5.19
C THR A 158 -4.62 10.66 4.97
N GLU A 159 -5.40 10.24 5.95
CA GLU A 159 -6.87 10.35 5.88
C GLU A 159 -7.33 11.79 5.62
N GLY A 160 -6.63 12.78 6.20
CA GLY A 160 -6.94 14.19 5.98
C GLY A 160 -6.62 14.71 4.57
N GLU A 161 -5.65 14.11 3.87
CA GLU A 161 -5.25 14.47 2.50
C GLU A 161 -6.11 13.77 1.43
N LEU A 162 -6.73 12.63 1.78
CA LEU A 162 -7.31 11.69 0.83
C LEU A 162 -8.36 12.33 -0.10
N GLN A 163 -9.29 13.12 0.46
CA GLN A 163 -10.39 13.66 -0.34
C GLN A 163 -9.89 14.75 -1.30
N GLU A 164 -9.00 15.60 -0.85
CA GLU A 164 -8.45 16.68 -1.70
C GLU A 164 -7.55 16.10 -2.81
N VAL A 165 -6.76 15.07 -2.51
CA VAL A 165 -6.00 14.32 -3.52
C VAL A 165 -6.93 13.70 -4.55
N THR A 166 -8.03 13.07 -4.10
CA THR A 166 -9.05 12.47 -4.98
C THR A 166 -9.65 13.50 -5.92
N ASP A 167 -10.08 14.65 -5.41
CA ASP A 167 -10.68 15.71 -6.20
C ASP A 167 -9.73 16.22 -7.30
N VAL A 168 -8.44 16.38 -6.96
CA VAL A 168 -7.42 16.81 -7.92
C VAL A 168 -7.15 15.74 -8.98
N LEU A 169 -7.03 14.47 -8.60
CA LEU A 169 -6.86 13.35 -9.55
C LEU A 169 -8.02 13.34 -10.57
N GLN A 170 -9.26 13.41 -10.09
CA GLN A 170 -10.45 13.43 -10.95
C GLN A 170 -10.48 14.66 -11.87
N ALA A 171 -10.12 15.85 -11.38
CA ALA A 171 -10.06 17.07 -12.19
C ALA A 171 -9.03 16.99 -13.32
N HIS A 172 -8.00 16.15 -13.17
CA HIS A 172 -6.96 15.93 -14.18
C HIS A 172 -7.15 14.66 -15.01
N GLY A 173 -8.27 13.96 -14.85
CA GLY A 173 -8.57 12.72 -15.60
C GLY A 173 -7.69 11.54 -15.21
N VAL A 174 -7.13 11.54 -14.01
CA VAL A 174 -6.41 10.41 -13.43
C VAL A 174 -7.41 9.53 -12.68
N GLU A 175 -7.55 8.28 -13.11
CA GLU A 175 -8.45 7.31 -12.49
C GLU A 175 -7.83 6.77 -11.19
N GLN A 176 -8.64 6.65 -10.14
CA GLN A 176 -8.32 5.85 -8.97
C GLN A 176 -8.86 4.45 -9.18
N THR A 177 -8.01 3.45 -9.06
CA THR A 177 -8.37 2.06 -9.36
C THR A 177 -8.51 1.20 -8.11
N ALA A 178 -7.93 1.61 -7.00
CA ALA A 178 -8.13 1.04 -5.67
C ALA A 178 -7.87 2.08 -4.59
N LEU A 179 -8.48 1.87 -3.43
CA LEU A 179 -8.27 2.64 -2.21
C LEU A 179 -8.17 1.62 -1.07
N HIS A 180 -7.03 1.55 -0.41
CA HIS A 180 -6.70 0.42 0.46
C HIS A 180 -5.64 0.80 1.51
N LYS A 181 -5.28 -0.17 2.35
CA LYS A 181 -4.24 -0.03 3.38
C LYS A 181 -3.11 -1.05 3.18
N HIS A 182 -1.87 -0.62 3.44
CA HIS A 182 -0.69 -1.50 3.45
C HIS A 182 -0.35 -2.01 4.86
N LEU A 183 -0.93 -1.41 5.90
CA LEU A 183 -0.57 -1.66 7.29
C LEU A 183 -1.79 -1.96 8.14
N LEU A 184 -1.62 -2.83 9.13
CA LEU A 184 -2.60 -3.08 10.18
C LEU A 184 -2.33 -2.16 11.38
N SER A 185 -3.40 -1.79 12.11
CA SER A 185 -3.32 -1.08 13.41
C SER A 185 -2.23 -0.01 13.46
N HIS A 186 -2.26 0.93 12.52
CA HIS A 186 -1.25 1.97 12.40
C HIS A 186 -1.78 3.35 12.78
N SER A 187 -0.87 4.22 13.20
CA SER A 187 -1.14 5.61 13.55
C SER A 187 0.06 6.50 13.17
N PRO A 188 -0.16 7.69 12.58
CA PRO A 188 -1.45 8.22 12.08
C PRO A 188 -2.09 7.34 11.02
N ASP A 189 -3.38 7.60 10.74
CA ASP A 189 -4.11 6.83 9.73
C ASP A 189 -3.67 7.23 8.31
N VAL A 190 -3.15 6.26 7.57
CA VAL A 190 -2.60 6.42 6.22
C VAL A 190 -3.35 5.50 5.27
N TRP A 191 -3.59 5.98 4.06
CA TRP A 191 -4.24 5.27 2.97
C TRP A 191 -3.33 5.22 1.75
N TRP A 192 -3.58 4.25 0.89
CA TRP A 192 -2.90 4.10 -0.41
C TRP A 192 -3.96 4.06 -1.49
N THR A 193 -3.68 4.75 -2.60
CA THR A 193 -4.60 4.75 -3.73
C THR A 193 -3.84 4.46 -5.02
N HIS A 194 -4.23 3.36 -5.67
CA HIS A 194 -3.75 3.08 -7.01
C HIS A 194 -4.35 4.07 -8.00
N VAL A 195 -3.50 4.55 -8.90
CA VAL A 195 -3.86 5.54 -9.92
C VAL A 195 -3.45 5.06 -11.30
N HIS A 196 -4.32 5.28 -12.28
CA HIS A 196 -4.07 5.01 -13.69
C HIS A 196 -4.43 6.24 -14.52
N ALA A 197 -3.63 6.54 -15.54
CA ALA A 197 -3.94 7.55 -16.54
C ALA A 197 -3.44 7.10 -17.92
N HIS A 198 -4.22 7.44 -18.94
CA HIS A 198 -3.93 7.10 -20.33
C HIS A 198 -4.02 8.36 -21.19
N GLY A 199 -3.11 8.50 -22.13
CA GLY A 199 -3.16 9.65 -23.04
C GLY A 199 -1.96 9.71 -23.98
N ARG A 200 -1.92 10.74 -24.81
CA ARG A 200 -0.79 10.98 -25.72
C ARG A 200 0.18 12.04 -25.20
N ASP A 201 -0.20 12.76 -24.14
CA ASP A 201 0.63 13.79 -23.52
C ASP A 201 1.07 13.33 -22.11
N PRO A 202 2.26 12.70 -21.99
CA PRO A 202 2.77 12.25 -20.70
C PRO A 202 3.08 13.41 -19.75
N VAL A 203 3.33 14.61 -20.29
CA VAL A 203 3.63 15.79 -19.47
C VAL A 203 2.34 16.32 -18.83
N ALA A 204 1.23 16.30 -19.54
CA ALA A 204 -0.08 16.66 -18.96
C ALA A 204 -0.46 15.67 -17.84
N ILE A 205 -0.27 14.36 -18.04
CA ILE A 205 -0.48 13.33 -17.00
C ILE A 205 0.42 13.62 -15.78
N ALA A 206 1.71 13.86 -16.01
CA ALA A 206 2.68 14.13 -14.93
C ALA A 206 2.32 15.40 -14.13
N ARG A 207 1.80 16.46 -14.80
CA ARG A 207 1.32 17.66 -14.12
C ARG A 207 0.10 17.38 -13.24
N GLY A 208 -0.83 16.56 -13.72
CA GLY A 208 -2.00 16.13 -12.93
C GLY A 208 -1.59 15.37 -11.67
N LEU A 209 -0.68 14.40 -11.82
CA LEU A 209 -0.12 13.65 -10.69
C LEU A 209 0.66 14.54 -9.73
N ARG A 210 1.45 15.49 -10.26
CA ARG A 210 2.15 16.48 -9.41
C ARG A 210 1.18 17.35 -8.62
N ALA A 211 0.13 17.84 -9.26
CA ALA A 211 -0.91 18.64 -8.60
C ALA A 211 -1.58 17.87 -7.46
N ALA A 212 -1.82 16.56 -7.62
CA ALA A 212 -2.33 15.69 -6.57
C ALA A 212 -1.31 15.51 -5.42
N LEU A 213 -0.03 15.25 -5.76
CA LEU A 213 1.04 15.14 -4.78
C LEU A 213 1.29 16.45 -4.02
N ASP A 214 1.00 17.61 -4.63
CA ASP A 214 1.09 18.92 -3.96
C ASP A 214 0.01 19.14 -2.89
N ARG A 215 -1.00 18.24 -2.83
CA ARG A 215 -1.98 18.20 -1.74
C ARG A 215 -1.54 17.37 -0.54
N THR A 216 -0.36 16.78 -0.63
CA THR A 216 0.27 16.02 0.45
C THR A 216 1.48 16.78 0.99
N ALA A 217 1.89 16.44 2.20
CA ALA A 217 3.13 16.98 2.78
C ALA A 217 4.37 16.20 2.29
N THR A 218 4.30 15.53 1.14
CA THR A 218 5.43 14.79 0.56
C THR A 218 6.67 15.68 0.42
N PRO A 219 7.79 15.34 1.08
CA PRO A 219 8.97 16.21 1.08
C PRO A 219 9.67 16.23 -0.28
N PRO A 220 10.46 17.27 -0.56
CA PRO A 220 11.34 17.32 -1.73
C PRO A 220 12.33 16.15 -1.73
N PRO A 221 12.98 15.86 -2.87
CA PRO A 221 14.02 14.83 -2.94
C PRO A 221 15.11 15.08 -1.88
N ASN A 222 15.40 14.04 -1.12
CA ASN A 222 16.48 14.07 -0.14
C ASN A 222 17.43 12.88 -0.41
N PRO A 223 18.68 13.10 -0.84
CA PRO A 223 19.66 12.04 -0.99
C PRO A 223 19.86 11.31 0.33
N ARG A 224 19.73 10.00 0.31
CA ARG A 224 19.91 9.17 1.50
C ARG A 224 21.30 8.57 1.52
N SER A 225 21.89 8.49 2.70
CA SER A 225 23.07 7.67 2.90
C SER A 225 22.66 6.20 2.99
N PRO A 226 23.33 5.29 2.27
CA PRO A 226 23.10 3.87 2.42
C PRO A 226 23.27 3.45 3.88
N LYS A 227 22.35 2.63 4.38
CA LYS A 227 22.47 1.99 5.70
C LYS A 227 22.71 0.51 5.48
N PRO A 228 23.67 -0.11 6.17
CA PRO A 228 23.83 -1.56 6.13
C PRO A 228 22.53 -2.24 6.57
N ILE A 229 22.17 -3.33 5.88
CA ILE A 229 21.02 -4.15 6.25
C ILE A 229 21.47 -5.13 7.32
N ASP A 230 20.87 -5.05 8.51
CA ASP A 230 21.10 -5.95 9.62
C ASP A 230 20.09 -7.13 9.56
N LEU A 231 20.26 -7.97 8.52
CA LEU A 231 19.49 -9.20 8.30
C LEU A 231 20.40 -10.26 7.65
N ASP A 232 20.06 -11.52 7.86
CA ASP A 232 20.62 -12.65 7.08
C ASP A 232 20.03 -12.66 5.67
N THR A 233 20.54 -11.78 4.79
CA THR A 233 20.08 -11.66 3.41
C THR A 233 20.36 -12.90 2.59
N GLU A 234 21.43 -13.65 2.87
CA GLU A 234 21.75 -14.92 2.21
C GLU A 234 20.74 -16.00 2.58
N GLY A 235 20.36 -16.06 3.87
CA GLY A 235 19.30 -16.96 4.34
C GLY A 235 17.92 -16.62 3.74
N ILE A 236 17.58 -15.33 3.62
CA ILE A 236 16.36 -14.88 2.95
C ILE A 236 16.37 -15.30 1.48
N ASP A 237 17.47 -15.05 0.76
CA ASP A 237 17.64 -15.44 -0.65
C ASP A 237 17.49 -16.94 -0.86
N ALA A 238 18.16 -17.73 -0.03
CA ALA A 238 18.09 -19.19 -0.07
C ALA A 238 16.65 -19.69 0.20
N ALA A 239 15.96 -19.08 1.16
CA ALA A 239 14.58 -19.45 1.50
C ALA A 239 13.59 -19.08 0.40
N LEU A 240 13.72 -17.88 -0.20
CA LEU A 240 12.84 -17.41 -1.28
C LEU A 240 13.20 -17.99 -2.65
N GLY A 241 14.44 -18.47 -2.84
CA GLY A 241 14.93 -18.92 -4.14
C GLY A 241 15.16 -17.81 -5.16
N VAL A 242 15.38 -16.57 -4.67
CA VAL A 242 15.66 -15.39 -5.49
C VAL A 242 16.61 -14.47 -4.73
N LYS A 243 17.52 -13.82 -5.44
CA LYS A 243 18.36 -12.80 -4.86
C LYS A 243 17.61 -11.48 -4.77
N GLY A 244 17.45 -10.97 -3.55
CA GLY A 244 16.87 -9.67 -3.29
C GLY A 244 17.86 -8.51 -3.45
N SER A 245 17.45 -7.33 -3.04
CA SER A 245 18.27 -6.12 -3.10
C SER A 245 18.02 -5.21 -1.92
N ASP A 246 19.04 -4.41 -1.57
CA ASP A 246 18.91 -3.28 -0.66
C ASP A 246 18.11 -2.15 -1.35
N ASP A 247 17.11 -1.66 -0.66
CA ASP A 247 16.32 -0.50 -1.05
C ASP A 247 16.28 0.52 0.12
N GLY A 248 17.43 1.15 0.36
CA GLY A 248 17.56 2.22 1.35
C GLY A 248 17.40 1.76 2.81
N GLY A 249 17.91 0.57 3.13
CA GLY A 249 17.92 0.01 4.48
C GLY A 249 16.80 -0.99 4.76
N VAL A 250 16.03 -1.38 3.74
CA VAL A 250 15.14 -2.54 3.75
C VAL A 250 15.60 -3.55 2.69
N TYR A 251 15.32 -4.83 2.89
CA TYR A 251 15.65 -5.87 1.92
C TYR A 251 14.42 -6.25 1.13
N LYS A 252 14.49 -6.22 -0.20
CA LYS A 252 13.36 -6.42 -1.09
C LYS A 252 13.58 -7.60 -2.04
N ALA A 253 12.61 -8.50 -2.13
CA ALA A 253 12.56 -9.59 -3.10
C ALA A 253 11.28 -9.48 -3.94
N THR A 254 11.37 -9.78 -5.25
CA THR A 254 10.29 -9.52 -6.20
C THR A 254 10.09 -10.71 -7.14
N PHE A 255 8.81 -11.01 -7.45
CA PHE A 255 8.39 -12.03 -8.39
C PHE A 255 7.32 -11.43 -9.33
N ALA A 256 7.44 -11.66 -10.63
CA ALA A 256 6.48 -11.18 -11.61
C ALA A 256 5.61 -12.33 -12.15
N ARG A 257 4.37 -12.03 -12.53
CA ARG A 257 3.49 -12.98 -13.22
C ARG A 257 4.15 -13.48 -14.51
N ARG A 258 3.91 -14.75 -14.84
CA ARG A 258 4.37 -15.35 -16.11
C ARG A 258 3.49 -14.96 -17.28
N GLU A 259 2.22 -14.73 -17.02
CA GLU A 259 1.25 -14.31 -18.02
C GLU A 259 1.54 -12.90 -18.51
N VAL A 260 1.24 -12.63 -19.76
CA VAL A 260 1.11 -11.27 -20.26
C VAL A 260 -0.16 -10.67 -19.67
N ILE A 261 0.00 -9.60 -18.92
CA ILE A 261 -1.12 -8.86 -18.35
C ILE A 261 -1.46 -7.72 -19.31
N VAL A 262 -2.73 -7.60 -19.63
CA VAL A 262 -3.23 -6.57 -20.55
C VAL A 262 -4.16 -5.63 -19.78
N GLU A 263 -3.87 -4.35 -19.78
CA GLU A 263 -4.74 -3.31 -19.24
C GLU A 263 -5.26 -2.43 -20.39
N ARG A 264 -6.58 -2.42 -20.60
CA ARG A 264 -7.23 -1.63 -21.68
C ARG A 264 -6.66 -1.90 -23.08
N GLY A 265 -6.30 -3.13 -23.39
CA GLY A 265 -5.70 -3.50 -24.68
C GLY A 265 -4.19 -3.18 -24.80
N MET A 266 -3.54 -2.77 -23.72
CA MET A 266 -2.10 -2.51 -23.64
C MET A 266 -1.43 -3.61 -22.82
N ALA A 267 -0.42 -4.29 -23.39
CA ALA A 267 0.39 -5.25 -22.64
C ALA A 267 1.25 -4.50 -21.61
N LEU A 268 1.18 -4.91 -20.36
CA LEU A 268 2.04 -4.33 -19.32
C LEU A 268 3.46 -4.89 -19.44
N PRO A 269 4.50 -4.05 -19.31
CA PRO A 269 5.87 -4.53 -19.13
C PRO A 269 5.94 -5.52 -17.99
N ARG A 270 6.79 -6.53 -18.13
CA ARG A 270 6.98 -7.51 -17.06
C ARG A 270 7.45 -6.82 -15.78
N GLY A 271 6.72 -7.05 -14.69
CA GLY A 271 7.06 -6.46 -13.40
C GLY A 271 6.42 -5.10 -13.12
N LEU A 272 5.65 -4.55 -14.07
CA LEU A 272 4.86 -3.36 -13.81
C LEU A 272 3.43 -3.76 -13.38
N GLY A 273 3.04 -3.37 -12.17
CA GLY A 273 1.67 -3.57 -11.66
C GLY A 273 1.23 -5.03 -11.46
N ALA A 274 2.08 -6.01 -11.78
CA ALA A 274 1.76 -7.45 -11.75
C ALA A 274 2.85 -8.28 -11.06
N ILE A 275 3.26 -7.82 -9.87
CA ILE A 275 4.35 -8.44 -9.08
C ILE A 275 3.88 -8.84 -7.69
N SER A 276 4.51 -9.89 -7.13
CA SER A 276 4.60 -10.07 -5.68
C SER A 276 5.88 -9.42 -5.19
N ALA A 277 5.81 -8.58 -4.19
CA ALA A 277 6.95 -7.88 -3.60
C ALA A 277 6.96 -8.10 -2.09
N PHE A 278 8.11 -8.52 -1.54
CA PHE A 278 8.30 -8.73 -0.12
C PHE A 278 9.41 -7.84 0.38
N ILE A 279 9.11 -7.04 1.38
CA ILE A 279 9.99 -6.01 1.91
C ILE A 279 10.21 -6.29 3.39
N PHE A 280 11.49 -6.45 3.77
CA PHE A 280 11.92 -6.78 5.13
C PHE A 280 12.65 -5.58 5.72
N GLN A 281 12.07 -4.95 6.74
CA GLN A 281 12.71 -3.90 7.52
C GLN A 281 13.41 -4.53 8.72
N PRO A 282 14.74 -4.34 8.89
CA PRO A 282 15.46 -4.85 10.05
C PRO A 282 14.93 -4.32 11.37
N LEU A 283 14.82 -5.19 12.38
CA LEU A 283 14.45 -4.84 13.75
C LEU A 283 15.52 -5.24 14.77
N GLY A 284 16.63 -5.82 14.32
CA GLY A 284 17.69 -6.41 15.15
C GLY A 284 17.43 -7.89 15.45
N ASP A 285 18.45 -8.57 15.93
CA ASP A 285 18.41 -9.99 16.34
C ASP A 285 17.83 -10.94 15.27
N GLY A 286 18.09 -10.69 13.98
CA GLY A 286 17.58 -11.49 12.86
C GLY A 286 16.10 -11.29 12.56
N LYS A 287 15.40 -10.43 13.31
CA LYS A 287 13.98 -10.14 13.11
C LYS A 287 13.75 -9.05 12.08
N ALA A 288 12.64 -9.17 11.36
CA ALA A 288 12.17 -8.14 10.43
C ALA A 288 10.69 -7.82 10.66
N ALA A 289 10.33 -6.57 10.37
CA ALA A 289 8.97 -6.25 9.98
C ALA A 289 8.82 -6.53 8.49
N LEU A 290 7.86 -7.35 8.15
CA LEU A 290 7.50 -7.72 6.79
C LEU A 290 6.29 -6.91 6.34
N ASN A 291 6.42 -6.28 5.19
CA ASN A 291 5.33 -5.74 4.39
C ASN A 291 5.49 -6.19 2.93
N GLY A 292 4.44 -6.08 2.16
CA GLY A 292 4.44 -6.45 0.75
C GLY A 292 3.10 -6.97 0.30
N ASP A 293 3.06 -7.49 -0.91
CA ASP A 293 1.86 -8.08 -1.47
C ASP A 293 2.14 -9.35 -2.28
N VAL A 294 1.09 -10.15 -2.49
CA VAL A 294 1.10 -11.32 -3.39
C VAL A 294 0.10 -11.07 -4.51
N VAL A 295 0.58 -11.17 -5.75
CA VAL A 295 -0.25 -11.12 -6.96
C VAL A 295 -0.84 -12.48 -7.27
N MET A 296 -2.14 -12.52 -7.57
CA MET A 296 -2.90 -13.75 -7.76
C MET A 296 -3.94 -13.60 -8.89
N VAL A 297 -4.28 -14.70 -9.54
CA VAL A 297 -5.57 -14.86 -10.20
C VAL A 297 -6.60 -15.42 -9.21
N ALA A 298 -7.89 -15.38 -9.55
CA ALA A 298 -8.98 -15.77 -8.63
C ALA A 298 -8.81 -17.17 -8.02
N GLU A 299 -8.34 -18.13 -8.81
CA GLU A 299 -8.17 -19.53 -8.43
C GLU A 299 -7.06 -19.73 -7.37
N GLU A 300 -6.09 -18.82 -7.30
CA GLU A 300 -4.94 -18.88 -6.38
C GLU A 300 -5.26 -18.28 -5.01
N VAL A 301 -6.21 -17.34 -4.92
CA VAL A 301 -6.49 -16.50 -3.74
C VAL A 301 -6.67 -17.30 -2.46
N GLN A 302 -7.55 -18.30 -2.46
CA GLN A 302 -7.89 -19.01 -1.24
C GLN A 302 -6.75 -19.89 -0.72
N ASN A 303 -5.96 -20.46 -1.63
CA ASN A 303 -4.79 -21.26 -1.27
C ASN A 303 -3.68 -20.38 -0.67
N VAL A 304 -3.41 -19.23 -1.28
CA VAL A 304 -2.43 -18.26 -0.78
C VAL A 304 -2.82 -17.77 0.61
N ILE A 305 -4.08 -17.37 0.82
CA ILE A 305 -4.59 -16.94 2.14
C ILE A 305 -4.34 -18.03 3.19
N LYS A 306 -4.66 -19.30 2.88
CA LYS A 306 -4.46 -20.42 3.79
C LYS A 306 -2.98 -20.60 4.16
N ILE A 307 -2.08 -20.51 3.18
CA ILE A 307 -0.63 -20.64 3.39
C ILE A 307 -0.11 -19.51 4.30
N LEU A 308 -0.44 -18.27 3.98
CA LEU A 308 0.01 -17.10 4.73
C LEU A 308 -0.46 -17.17 6.19
N ARG A 309 -1.76 -17.44 6.41
CA ARG A 309 -2.32 -17.58 7.75
C ARG A 309 -1.76 -18.77 8.52
N GLY A 310 -1.52 -19.88 7.83
CA GLY A 310 -0.87 -21.07 8.43
C GLY A 310 0.57 -20.81 8.88
N GLY A 311 1.27 -19.86 8.26
CA GLY A 311 2.60 -19.41 8.63
C GLY A 311 2.64 -18.19 9.55
N GLY A 312 1.50 -17.75 10.12
CA GLY A 312 1.43 -16.64 11.07
C GLY A 312 1.44 -15.24 10.44
N ILE A 313 1.49 -15.11 9.11
CA ILE A 313 1.49 -13.82 8.42
C ILE A 313 0.09 -13.21 8.45
N GLY A 314 -0.02 -11.96 8.92
CA GLY A 314 -1.25 -11.17 8.94
C GLY A 314 -1.63 -10.72 7.53
N LEU A 315 -2.93 -10.74 7.25
CA LEU A 315 -3.49 -10.22 6.01
C LEU A 315 -4.00 -8.81 6.26
N VAL A 316 -3.70 -7.88 5.37
CA VAL A 316 -4.14 -6.49 5.50
C VAL A 316 -5.37 -6.25 4.63
N GLU A 317 -5.20 -6.23 3.33
CA GLU A 317 -6.31 -6.04 2.39
C GLU A 317 -6.16 -6.89 1.13
N LEU A 318 -7.28 -7.47 0.68
CA LEU A 318 -7.41 -8.09 -0.63
C LEU A 318 -8.02 -7.06 -1.59
N HIS A 319 -7.28 -6.68 -2.63
CA HIS A 319 -7.65 -5.59 -3.53
C HIS A 319 -7.20 -5.86 -4.97
N ASN A 320 -7.40 -4.91 -5.85
CA ASN A 320 -6.94 -4.91 -7.25
C ASN A 320 -6.00 -3.72 -7.50
N HIS A 321 -5.14 -3.81 -8.51
CA HIS A 321 -4.35 -2.66 -8.98
C HIS A 321 -5.04 -1.96 -10.16
N GLY A 322 -5.59 -2.72 -11.11
CA GLY A 322 -6.31 -2.22 -12.26
C GLY A 322 -7.81 -2.52 -12.21
N LEU A 323 -8.60 -1.77 -12.96
CA LEU A 323 -10.04 -2.04 -13.11
C LEU A 323 -10.36 -2.97 -14.28
N ARG A 324 -9.45 -3.12 -15.24
CA ARG A 324 -9.71 -3.78 -16.54
C ARG A 324 -8.57 -4.68 -16.99
N ASP A 325 -7.77 -5.16 -16.05
CA ASP A 325 -6.69 -6.10 -16.31
C ASP A 325 -7.20 -7.48 -16.73
N GLU A 326 -6.53 -8.08 -17.68
CA GLU A 326 -6.77 -9.42 -18.22
C GLU A 326 -5.46 -10.22 -18.27
N PRO A 327 -5.39 -11.42 -17.60
CA PRO A 327 -6.41 -11.94 -16.68
C PRO A 327 -6.63 -11.00 -15.49
N ARG A 328 -7.81 -11.06 -14.88
CA ARG A 328 -8.12 -10.30 -13.67
C ARG A 328 -7.15 -10.68 -12.56
N LEU A 329 -6.47 -9.69 -12.00
CA LEU A 329 -5.55 -9.85 -10.88
C LEU A 329 -6.16 -9.42 -9.55
N PHE A 330 -5.72 -10.08 -8.51
CA PHE A 330 -5.97 -9.75 -7.11
C PHE A 330 -4.65 -9.66 -6.38
N PHE A 331 -4.59 -8.79 -5.40
CA PHE A 331 -3.41 -8.56 -4.58
C PHE A 331 -3.79 -8.64 -3.11
N ILE A 332 -2.92 -9.19 -2.28
CA ILE A 332 -3.14 -9.23 -0.84
C ILE A 332 -1.93 -8.67 -0.11
N HIS A 333 -2.13 -7.58 0.61
CA HIS A 333 -1.10 -7.02 1.47
C HIS A 333 -0.88 -7.83 2.73
N LEU A 334 0.37 -7.86 3.17
CA LEU A 334 0.90 -8.67 4.24
C LEU A 334 1.44 -7.82 5.38
N TRP A 335 1.34 -8.35 6.59
CA TRP A 335 2.04 -7.80 7.75
C TRP A 335 2.49 -8.92 8.69
N ALA A 336 3.76 -8.91 9.09
CA ALA A 336 4.27 -9.79 10.13
C ALA A 336 5.51 -9.17 10.80
N VAL A 337 5.81 -9.61 12.02
CA VAL A 337 7.08 -9.34 12.71
C VAL A 337 7.56 -10.67 13.27
N ASP A 338 8.68 -11.19 12.72
CA ASP A 338 9.28 -12.45 13.16
C ASP A 338 10.71 -12.56 12.62
N ASP A 339 11.34 -13.73 12.81
CA ASP A 339 12.59 -14.10 12.14
C ASP A 339 12.45 -13.97 10.63
N ALA A 340 13.38 -13.23 10.01
CA ALA A 340 13.28 -12.86 8.60
C ALA A 340 13.35 -14.08 7.66
N VAL A 341 14.16 -15.09 8.02
CA VAL A 341 14.30 -16.31 7.21
C VAL A 341 13.07 -17.22 7.32
N GLU A 342 12.47 -17.31 8.51
CA GLU A 342 11.22 -18.07 8.70
C GLU A 342 10.04 -17.43 7.93
N LEU A 343 9.96 -16.08 7.96
CA LEU A 343 8.99 -15.35 7.14
C LEU A 343 9.22 -15.67 5.65
N ALA A 344 10.47 -15.62 5.19
CA ALA A 344 10.84 -15.94 3.80
C ALA A 344 10.45 -17.38 3.40
N ARG A 345 10.62 -18.37 4.28
CA ARG A 345 10.18 -19.76 4.05
C ARG A 345 8.67 -19.87 3.88
N THR A 346 7.90 -19.12 4.66
CA THR A 346 6.44 -19.08 4.52
C THR A 346 6.03 -18.41 3.21
N LEU A 347 6.67 -17.28 2.86
CA LEU A 347 6.42 -16.56 1.62
C LEU A 347 6.77 -17.42 0.39
N ARG A 348 7.83 -18.22 0.44
CA ARG A 348 8.18 -19.17 -0.65
C ARG A 348 7.02 -20.10 -0.97
N LYS A 349 6.35 -20.64 0.04
CA LYS A 349 5.17 -21.51 -0.17
C LYS A 349 4.01 -20.75 -0.84
N ALA A 350 3.82 -19.48 -0.51
CA ALA A 350 2.81 -18.64 -1.15
C ALA A 350 3.17 -18.34 -2.61
N VAL A 351 4.45 -18.05 -2.88
CA VAL A 351 4.98 -17.86 -4.25
C VAL A 351 4.79 -19.13 -5.07
N ASP A 352 5.09 -20.32 -4.51
CA ASP A 352 4.90 -21.62 -5.18
C ASP A 352 3.44 -21.95 -5.50
N ALA A 353 2.50 -21.30 -4.81
CA ALA A 353 1.07 -21.44 -5.05
C ALA A 353 0.53 -20.47 -6.12
N THR A 354 1.39 -19.67 -6.72
CA THR A 354 1.06 -18.70 -7.76
C THR A 354 1.91 -18.90 -9.01
N ASN A 355 1.43 -18.43 -10.17
CA ASN A 355 2.16 -18.53 -11.42
C ASN A 355 3.10 -17.34 -11.65
N VAL A 356 4.18 -17.27 -10.88
CA VAL A 356 5.16 -16.20 -10.96
C VAL A 356 6.57 -16.71 -11.27
N VAL A 357 7.46 -15.80 -11.64
CA VAL A 357 8.92 -16.02 -11.79
C VAL A 357 9.68 -14.99 -10.97
N SER A 358 10.88 -15.35 -10.53
CA SER A 358 11.79 -14.40 -9.90
C SER A 358 12.20 -13.31 -10.90
N VAL A 359 12.28 -12.07 -10.40
CA VAL A 359 12.79 -10.92 -11.16
C VAL A 359 14.18 -10.58 -10.63
N ARG A 360 15.19 -10.58 -11.50
CA ARG A 360 16.57 -10.21 -11.14
C ARG A 360 16.76 -8.71 -11.35
N ARG A 361 17.62 -8.10 -10.51
CA ARG A 361 18.01 -6.68 -10.61
C ARG A 361 18.79 -6.35 -11.88
N GLY A 362 18.55 -6.82 -12.99
CA GLY A 362 19.10 -6.43 -14.30
C GLY A 362 17.98 -6.31 -15.32
N GLU A 363 16.81 -6.81 -14.92
CA GLU A 363 15.59 -6.73 -15.74
C GLU A 363 14.71 -5.54 -15.31
N HIS A 364 15.05 -4.89 -14.18
CA HIS A 364 14.47 -3.62 -13.73
C HIS A 364 15.62 -2.76 -13.22
N GLY A 365 16.08 -1.84 -14.04
CA GLY A 365 17.08 -0.85 -13.65
C GLY A 365 16.69 -0.18 -12.33
N GLY A 366 17.58 -0.20 -11.34
CA GLY A 366 17.38 0.21 -9.98
C GLY A 366 17.07 1.69 -9.75
#